data_13c683682df5d1d5b2f06151973b25cf
#
_entry.id   13c683682df5d1d5b2f06151973b25cf
#
_cell.length_a   1.000
_cell.length_b   1.000
_cell.length_c   1.000
_cell.angle_alpha   90.00
_cell.angle_beta   90.00
_cell.angle_gamma   90.00
#
_symmetry.space_group_name_H-M   'P 1'
#
loop_
_entity.id
_entity.type
_entity.pdbx_description
1 polymer ?
#
loop_
_entity_poly.entity_id
_entity_poly.type
_entity_poly.pdbx_seq_one_letter_code
_entity_poly.pdbx_strand_id
1 'polypeptide(L)'
;GVLLGYYADNVKLIPLAMKILRDNVGCPLEFASELLRLERIHRESGLPSSITALVISDSPARRDIFAEAIRQRRQLDISWDIRLSDRDILITIMPLHGDAAVTGYLLRTQRWLQEMFNATKFMDAKVTPYTALVNERPAEELLTNLLERCLVRQA
;
A
#
# COMPACT_ATOMS: atom_id res chain seq x y z
N GLY A 1 -14.33 -19.75 -23.45
CA GLY A 1 -13.84 -18.49 -24.00
C GLY A 1 -13.23 -17.57 -22.94
N VAL A 2 -12.56 -16.55 -23.39
CA VAL A 2 -11.86 -15.59 -22.51
C VAL A 2 -12.82 -14.93 -21.52
N LEU A 3 -14.04 -14.61 -21.96
CA LEU A 3 -15.05 -13.98 -21.10
C LEU A 3 -15.53 -14.88 -19.98
N LEU A 4 -15.69 -16.19 -20.26
CA LEU A 4 -16.08 -17.15 -19.24
C LEU A 4 -14.98 -17.35 -18.20
N GLY A 5 -13.73 -17.39 -18.63
CA GLY A 5 -12.59 -17.48 -17.72
C GLY A 5 -12.49 -16.27 -16.81
N TYR A 6 -12.67 -15.07 -17.36
CA TYR A 6 -12.64 -13.82 -16.59
C TYR A 6 -13.76 -13.80 -15.54
N TYR A 7 -14.99 -14.17 -15.92
CA TYR A 7 -16.13 -14.20 -15.00
C TYR A 7 -15.91 -15.22 -13.87
N ALA A 8 -15.47 -16.44 -14.20
CA ALA A 8 -15.19 -17.47 -13.21
C ALA A 8 -14.13 -17.02 -12.19
N ASP A 9 -13.09 -16.32 -12.65
CA ASP A 9 -12.02 -15.84 -11.82
C ASP A 9 -12.50 -14.75 -10.85
N ASN A 10 -13.31 -13.81 -11.32
CA ASN A 10 -13.88 -12.77 -10.46
C ASN A 10 -14.80 -13.37 -9.39
N VAL A 11 -15.60 -14.36 -9.74
CA VAL A 11 -16.48 -15.06 -8.79
C VAL A 11 -15.67 -15.75 -7.70
N LYS A 12 -14.53 -16.37 -8.04
CA LYS A 12 -13.64 -17.01 -7.06
C LYS A 12 -12.98 -16.01 -6.11
N LEU A 13 -12.69 -14.79 -6.57
CA LEU A 13 -12.04 -13.77 -5.75
C LEU A 13 -12.96 -13.10 -4.75
N ILE A 14 -14.29 -13.10 -5.00
CA ILE A 14 -15.25 -12.43 -4.12
C ILE A 14 -15.20 -12.95 -2.67
N PRO A 15 -15.25 -14.28 -2.40
CA PRO A 15 -15.19 -14.78 -1.02
C PRO A 15 -13.88 -14.39 -0.32
N LEU A 16 -12.75 -14.41 -1.04
CA LEU A 16 -11.45 -14.02 -0.49
C LEU A 16 -11.40 -12.52 -0.18
N ALA A 17 -11.94 -11.69 -1.09
CA ALA A 17 -12.04 -10.25 -0.85
C ALA A 17 -12.91 -9.95 0.37
N MET A 18 -14.04 -10.64 0.53
CA MET A 18 -14.91 -10.46 1.69
C MET A 18 -14.22 -10.85 3.00
N LYS A 19 -13.37 -11.87 2.97
CA LYS A 19 -12.57 -12.25 4.13
C LYS A 19 -11.58 -11.15 4.52
N ILE A 20 -10.88 -10.58 3.54
CA ILE A 20 -9.98 -9.46 3.77
C ILE A 20 -10.73 -8.28 4.41
N LEU A 21 -11.91 -7.96 3.89
CA LEU A 21 -12.73 -6.86 4.40
C LEU A 21 -13.22 -7.09 5.83
N ARG A 22 -13.52 -8.35 6.19
CA ARG A 22 -13.90 -8.69 7.57
C ARG A 22 -12.75 -8.55 8.55
N ASP A 23 -11.55 -8.96 8.12
CA ASP A 23 -10.36 -8.94 8.96
C ASP A 23 -9.74 -7.54 9.05
N ASN A 24 -10.04 -6.67 8.08
CA ASN A 24 -9.45 -5.33 7.96
C ASN A 24 -10.55 -4.30 7.77
N VAL A 25 -11.12 -3.86 8.88
CA VAL A 25 -12.25 -2.91 8.88
C VAL A 25 -11.86 -1.61 8.18
N GLY A 26 -12.69 -1.16 7.25
CA GLY A 26 -12.45 0.05 6.48
C GLY A 26 -11.66 -0.13 5.20
N CYS A 27 -11.16 -1.33 4.94
CA CYS A 27 -10.46 -1.62 3.68
C CYS A 27 -11.45 -1.51 2.51
N PRO A 28 -11.14 -0.71 1.46
CA PRO A 28 -12.00 -0.63 0.29
C PRO A 28 -12.04 -1.96 -0.45
N LEU A 29 -13.23 -2.32 -0.96
CA LEU A 29 -13.39 -3.53 -1.77
C LEU A 29 -12.47 -3.54 -2.99
N GLU A 30 -12.33 -2.39 -3.65
CA GLU A 30 -11.44 -2.23 -4.80
C GLU A 30 -9.99 -2.57 -4.44
N PHE A 31 -9.53 -2.12 -3.28
CA PHE A 31 -8.17 -2.40 -2.81
C PHE A 31 -7.97 -3.91 -2.56
N ALA A 32 -8.89 -4.54 -1.85
CA ALA A 32 -8.83 -5.97 -1.56
C ALA A 32 -8.87 -6.81 -2.85
N SER A 33 -9.76 -6.46 -3.77
CA SER A 33 -9.90 -7.16 -5.05
C SER A 33 -8.64 -7.04 -5.90
N GLU A 34 -8.06 -5.85 -5.96
CA GLU A 34 -6.83 -5.62 -6.73
C GLU A 34 -5.65 -6.40 -6.14
N LEU A 35 -5.52 -6.42 -4.82
CA LEU A 35 -4.46 -7.18 -4.17
C LEU A 35 -4.53 -8.68 -4.52
N LEU A 36 -5.73 -9.25 -4.49
CA LEU A 36 -5.94 -10.65 -4.84
C LEU A 36 -5.68 -10.90 -6.32
N ARG A 37 -6.09 -10.00 -7.20
CA ARG A 37 -5.84 -10.10 -8.63
C ARG A 37 -4.34 -10.12 -8.93
N LEU A 38 -3.59 -9.23 -8.30
CA LEU A 38 -2.14 -9.13 -8.50
C LEU A 38 -1.38 -10.31 -7.90
N GLU A 39 -1.84 -10.84 -6.79
CA GLU A 39 -1.29 -12.07 -6.22
C GLU A 39 -1.41 -13.22 -7.21
N ARG A 40 -2.57 -13.35 -7.83
CA ARG A 40 -2.81 -14.38 -8.83
C ARG A 40 -1.96 -14.18 -10.09
N ILE A 41 -1.85 -12.95 -10.59
CA ILE A 41 -1.00 -12.63 -11.74
C ILE A 41 0.44 -13.04 -11.45
N HIS A 42 0.94 -12.76 -10.25
CA HIS A 42 2.30 -13.15 -9.87
C HIS A 42 2.47 -14.68 -9.86
N ARG A 43 1.49 -15.42 -9.32
CA ARG A 43 1.56 -16.88 -9.32
C ARG A 43 1.56 -17.48 -10.72
N GLU A 44 0.77 -16.92 -11.64
CA GLU A 44 0.58 -17.46 -12.99
C GLU A 44 1.66 -17.02 -13.98
N SER A 45 2.18 -15.81 -13.84
CA SER A 45 3.09 -15.21 -14.83
C SER A 45 4.43 -14.77 -14.29
N GLY A 46 4.59 -14.71 -12.95
CA GLY A 46 5.79 -14.19 -12.33
C GLY A 46 5.93 -12.67 -12.35
N LEU A 47 4.95 -11.94 -12.90
CA LEU A 47 4.98 -10.48 -12.93
C LEU A 47 4.83 -9.91 -11.52
N PRO A 48 5.81 -9.13 -11.03
CA PRO A 48 5.77 -8.63 -9.66
C PRO A 48 4.86 -7.43 -9.51
N SER A 49 4.28 -7.30 -8.32
CA SER A 49 3.63 -6.08 -7.85
C SER A 49 4.12 -5.78 -6.45
N SER A 50 4.07 -4.52 -6.06
CA SER A 50 4.57 -4.08 -4.76
C SER A 50 3.48 -3.37 -3.98
N ILE A 51 3.64 -3.37 -2.66
CA ILE A 51 2.79 -2.63 -1.76
C ILE A 51 3.68 -1.82 -0.83
N THR A 52 3.31 -0.56 -0.61
CA THR A 52 4.01 0.32 0.33
C THR A 52 3.04 0.81 1.38
N ALA A 53 3.55 1.09 2.57
CA ALA A 53 2.80 1.76 3.61
C ALA A 53 3.65 2.89 4.16
N LEU A 54 3.09 4.10 4.20
CA LEU A 54 3.72 5.23 4.87
C LEU A 54 2.94 5.52 6.14
N VAL A 55 3.63 5.46 7.27
CA VAL A 55 3.08 5.85 8.56
C VAL A 55 3.54 7.27 8.84
N ILE A 56 2.59 8.21 8.85
CA ILE A 56 2.86 9.63 9.07
C ILE A 56 2.39 9.96 10.48
N SER A 57 3.33 10.06 11.41
CA SER A 57 3.04 10.35 12.81
C SER A 57 2.63 11.80 12.99
N ASP A 58 1.96 12.09 14.10
CA ASP A 58 1.43 13.42 14.34
C ASP A 58 2.54 14.47 14.39
N SER A 59 2.35 15.55 13.62
CA SER A 59 3.25 16.68 13.52
C SER A 59 2.51 17.83 12.85
N PRO A 60 3.04 19.07 12.92
CA PRO A 60 2.45 20.19 12.18
C PRO A 60 2.40 19.95 10.66
N ALA A 61 3.33 19.17 10.11
CA ALA A 61 3.42 18.89 8.68
C ALA A 61 2.62 17.67 8.22
N ARG A 62 1.97 16.95 9.13
CA ARG A 62 1.27 15.67 8.87
C ARG A 62 0.34 15.74 7.65
N ARG A 63 -0.49 16.77 7.58
CA ARG A 63 -1.46 16.93 6.47
C ARG A 63 -0.77 17.14 5.14
N ASP A 64 0.26 17.99 5.10
CA ASP A 64 1.00 18.29 3.88
C ASP A 64 1.78 17.09 3.38
N ILE A 65 2.37 16.32 4.29
CA ILE A 65 3.09 15.09 3.95
C ILE A 65 2.14 14.06 3.36
N PHE A 66 0.97 13.89 3.95
CA PHE A 66 -0.05 12.97 3.44
C PHE A 66 -0.48 13.36 2.02
N ALA A 67 -0.77 14.64 1.79
CA ALA A 67 -1.17 15.14 0.48
C ALA A 67 -0.07 14.92 -0.57
N GLU A 68 1.20 15.13 -0.21
CA GLU A 68 2.30 14.89 -1.13
C GLU A 68 2.49 13.41 -1.45
N ALA A 69 2.36 12.54 -0.46
CA ALA A 69 2.44 11.10 -0.68
C ALA A 69 1.38 10.62 -1.69
N ILE A 70 0.18 11.18 -1.62
CA ILE A 70 -0.87 10.91 -2.60
C ILE A 70 -0.48 11.43 -3.99
N ARG A 71 0.08 12.63 -4.09
CA ARG A 71 0.51 13.20 -5.39
C ARG A 71 1.63 12.42 -6.04
N GLN A 72 2.48 11.76 -5.28
CA GLN A 72 3.59 10.97 -5.81
C GLN A 72 3.16 9.62 -6.40
N ARG A 73 1.90 9.23 -6.21
CA ARG A 73 1.38 8.00 -6.79
C ARG A 73 1.31 8.09 -8.31
N ARG A 74 1.47 6.93 -8.96
CA ARG A 74 1.24 6.84 -10.39
C ARG A 74 -0.24 6.61 -10.67
N GLN A 75 -0.66 6.84 -11.92
CA GLN A 75 -2.08 6.79 -12.31
C GLN A 75 -2.77 5.46 -11.98
N LEU A 76 -2.05 4.33 -12.08
CA LEU A 76 -2.62 3.00 -11.84
C LEU A 76 -2.46 2.53 -10.39
N ASP A 77 -1.81 3.32 -9.54
CA ASP A 77 -1.63 2.97 -8.14
C ASP A 77 -2.94 3.15 -7.38
N ILE A 78 -3.25 2.19 -6.51
CA ILE A 78 -4.47 2.19 -5.70
C ILE A 78 -4.08 2.33 -4.23
N SER A 79 -4.74 3.24 -3.52
CA SER A 79 -4.43 3.53 -2.13
C SER A 79 -5.61 3.29 -1.21
N TRP A 80 -5.26 2.93 0.01
CA TRP A 80 -6.14 2.91 1.16
C TRP A 80 -5.55 3.82 2.23
N ASP A 81 -6.29 4.84 2.65
CA ASP A 81 -5.88 5.76 3.70
C ASP A 81 -6.61 5.44 5.00
N ILE A 82 -5.83 5.38 6.08
CA ILE A 82 -6.34 5.14 7.43
C ILE A 82 -5.94 6.36 8.25
N ARG A 83 -6.94 7.11 8.71
CA ARG A 83 -6.74 8.33 9.49
C ARG A 83 -7.02 8.05 10.97
N LEU A 84 -5.97 8.09 11.79
CA LEU A 84 -6.07 7.89 13.23
C LEU A 84 -5.77 9.20 13.96
N SER A 85 -6.03 9.24 15.26
CA SER A 85 -5.80 10.44 16.06
C SER A 85 -4.32 10.83 16.14
N ASP A 86 -3.42 9.85 16.18
CA ASP A 86 -1.98 10.05 16.35
C ASP A 86 -1.15 9.83 15.09
N ARG A 87 -1.75 9.35 14.01
CA ARG A 87 -1.04 9.06 12.76
C ARG A 87 -2.00 8.89 11.59
N ASP A 88 -1.49 9.12 10.39
CA ASP A 88 -2.13 8.73 9.14
C ASP A 88 -1.32 7.59 8.52
N ILE A 89 -2.00 6.62 7.94
CA ILE A 89 -1.37 5.50 7.25
C ILE A 89 -1.87 5.52 5.80
N LEU A 90 -0.95 5.57 4.86
CA LEU A 90 -1.27 5.48 3.43
C LEU A 90 -0.68 4.18 2.88
N ILE A 91 -1.56 3.24 2.52
CA ILE A 91 -1.15 1.98 1.93
C ILE A 91 -1.42 2.05 0.43
N THR A 92 -0.40 1.80 -0.38
CA THR A 92 -0.48 1.94 -1.83
C THR A 92 -0.04 0.64 -2.50
N ILE A 93 -0.88 0.12 -3.39
CA ILE A 93 -0.54 -0.98 -4.29
C ILE A 93 0.02 -0.39 -5.58
N MET A 94 1.17 -0.89 -6.00
CA MET A 94 1.84 -0.52 -7.25
C MET A 94 1.75 -1.69 -8.22
N PRO A 95 0.69 -1.75 -9.05
CA PRO A 95 0.44 -2.89 -9.93
C PRO A 95 1.54 -3.09 -10.96
N LEU A 96 1.97 -4.34 -11.12
CA LEU A 96 2.92 -4.80 -12.12
C LEU A 96 4.27 -4.09 -12.08
N HIS A 97 4.69 -3.68 -10.88
CA HIS A 97 5.98 -3.04 -10.65
C HIS A 97 6.64 -3.62 -9.41
N GLY A 98 7.93 -3.92 -9.55
CA GLY A 98 8.74 -4.44 -8.46
C GLY A 98 9.49 -3.34 -7.70
N ASP A 99 10.67 -3.68 -7.20
CA ASP A 99 11.47 -2.84 -6.30
C ASP A 99 11.83 -1.47 -6.87
N ALA A 100 12.06 -1.37 -8.18
CA ALA A 100 12.44 -0.10 -8.81
C ALA A 100 11.36 0.97 -8.65
N ALA A 101 10.09 0.58 -8.78
CA ALA A 101 8.97 1.51 -8.62
C ALA A 101 8.84 1.98 -7.17
N VAL A 102 9.00 1.05 -6.22
CA VAL A 102 9.00 1.37 -4.78
C VAL A 102 10.13 2.34 -4.46
N THR A 103 11.34 2.02 -4.91
CA THR A 103 12.51 2.88 -4.70
C THR A 103 12.29 4.27 -5.27
N GLY A 104 11.77 4.37 -6.49
CA GLY A 104 11.46 5.66 -7.12
C GLY A 104 10.44 6.48 -6.33
N TYR A 105 9.37 5.84 -5.90
CA TYR A 105 8.33 6.49 -5.08
C TYR A 105 8.91 7.02 -3.76
N LEU A 106 9.67 6.19 -3.06
CA LEU A 106 10.26 6.57 -1.78
C LEU A 106 11.31 7.68 -1.95
N LEU A 107 12.12 7.61 -3.01
CA LEU A 107 13.12 8.66 -3.29
C LEU A 107 12.45 10.00 -3.60
N ARG A 108 11.40 10.02 -4.40
CA ARG A 108 10.69 11.27 -4.72
C ARG A 108 10.06 11.87 -3.47
N THR A 109 9.46 11.05 -2.63
CA THR A 109 8.87 11.51 -1.37
C THR A 109 9.94 12.03 -0.42
N GLN A 110 11.06 11.31 -0.28
CA GLN A 110 12.17 11.73 0.56
C GLN A 110 12.77 13.06 0.08
N ARG A 111 12.93 13.23 -1.23
CA ARG A 111 13.45 14.48 -1.80
C ARG A 111 12.54 15.64 -1.48
N TRP A 112 11.23 15.46 -1.61
CA TRP A 112 10.28 16.51 -1.26
C TRP A 112 10.36 16.87 0.23
N LEU A 113 10.49 15.87 1.12
CA LEU A 113 10.65 16.11 2.55
C LEU A 113 11.92 16.92 2.85
N GLN A 114 12.99 16.65 2.13
CA GLN A 114 14.24 17.39 2.28
C GLN A 114 14.09 18.85 1.80
N GLU A 115 13.45 19.05 0.68
CA GLU A 115 13.25 20.39 0.11
C GLU A 115 12.32 21.25 0.98
N MET A 116 11.26 20.66 1.52
CA MET A 116 10.24 21.43 2.26
C MET A 116 10.55 21.56 3.75
N PHE A 117 11.15 20.56 4.36
CA PHE A 117 11.34 20.49 5.82
C PHE A 117 12.78 20.27 6.24
N ASN A 118 13.72 20.25 5.28
CA ASN A 118 15.12 19.96 5.52
C ASN A 118 15.33 18.59 6.20
N ALA A 119 14.43 17.64 5.94
CA ALA A 119 14.50 16.28 6.48
C ALA A 119 15.39 15.41 5.58
N THR A 120 16.53 14.94 6.11
CA THR A 120 17.45 14.09 5.34
C THR A 120 17.01 12.63 5.33
N LYS A 121 16.21 12.22 6.31
CA LYS A 121 15.65 10.87 6.44
C LYS A 121 14.15 10.97 6.69
N PHE A 122 13.42 9.90 6.38
CA PHE A 122 11.99 9.84 6.68
C PHE A 122 11.68 10.09 8.15
N MET A 123 12.48 9.53 9.05
CA MET A 123 12.29 9.69 10.49
C MET A 123 12.41 11.13 10.97
N ASP A 124 13.18 11.95 10.28
CA ASP A 124 13.32 13.38 10.60
C ASP A 124 12.00 14.13 10.43
N ALA A 125 11.12 13.63 9.54
CA ALA A 125 9.79 14.17 9.31
C ALA A 125 8.70 13.35 10.00
N LYS A 126 9.07 12.41 10.89
CA LYS A 126 8.17 11.49 11.59
C LYS A 126 7.36 10.61 10.62
N VAL A 127 8.00 10.16 9.56
CA VAL A 127 7.44 9.24 8.58
C VAL A 127 8.19 7.91 8.65
N THR A 128 7.46 6.80 8.64
CA THR A 128 8.05 5.47 8.60
C THR A 128 7.51 4.72 7.40
N PRO A 129 8.37 4.35 6.44
CA PRO A 129 7.96 3.56 5.29
C PRO A 129 8.09 2.06 5.57
N TYR A 130 7.14 1.30 5.05
CA TYR A 130 7.19 -0.15 4.99
C TYR A 130 6.90 -0.60 3.56
N THR A 131 7.53 -1.69 3.15
CA THR A 131 7.36 -2.24 1.80
C THR A 131 7.18 -3.75 1.86
N ALA A 132 6.47 -4.29 0.88
CA ALA A 132 6.31 -5.72 0.73
C ALA A 132 6.09 -6.04 -0.75
N LEU A 133 6.43 -7.27 -1.15
CA LEU A 133 6.11 -7.77 -2.48
C LEU A 133 4.81 -8.57 -2.41
N VAL A 134 3.92 -8.34 -3.37
CA VAL A 134 2.70 -9.12 -3.49
C VAL A 134 3.07 -10.58 -3.75
N ASN A 135 2.43 -11.50 -3.03
CA ASN A 135 2.69 -12.94 -3.07
C ASN A 135 3.94 -13.41 -2.31
N GLU A 136 4.64 -12.57 -1.55
CA GLU A 136 5.64 -13.08 -0.59
C GLU A 136 4.97 -13.81 0.57
N ARG A 137 3.70 -13.51 0.82
CA ARG A 137 2.77 -14.19 1.73
C ARG A 137 1.40 -14.21 1.08
N PRO A 138 0.46 -15.08 1.52
CA PRO A 138 -0.93 -14.96 1.10
C PRO A 138 -1.46 -13.53 1.35
N ALA A 139 -2.29 -13.02 0.45
CA ALA A 139 -2.73 -11.63 0.46
C ALA A 139 -3.29 -11.17 1.82
N GLU A 140 -4.12 -12.01 2.45
CA GLU A 140 -4.72 -11.69 3.75
C GLU A 140 -3.67 -11.58 4.86
N GLU A 141 -2.67 -12.46 4.87
CA GLU A 141 -1.58 -12.41 5.83
C GLU A 141 -0.66 -11.23 5.57
N LEU A 142 -0.39 -10.96 4.30
CA LEU A 142 0.45 -9.83 3.89
C LEU A 142 -0.13 -8.52 4.42
N LEU A 143 -1.43 -8.32 4.22
CA LEU A 143 -2.10 -7.10 4.62
C LEU A 143 -2.17 -6.98 6.15
N THR A 144 -2.54 -8.06 6.85
CA THR A 144 -2.57 -8.08 8.31
C THR A 144 -1.20 -7.80 8.90
N ASN A 145 -0.15 -8.43 8.39
CA ASN A 145 1.22 -8.21 8.84
C ASN A 145 1.66 -6.75 8.63
N LEU A 146 1.35 -6.21 7.46
CA LEU A 146 1.71 -4.83 7.13
C LEU A 146 1.00 -3.83 8.06
N LEU A 147 -0.30 -4.04 8.32
CA LEU A 147 -1.07 -3.20 9.24
C LEU A 147 -0.56 -3.29 10.67
N GLU A 148 -0.22 -4.47 11.15
CA GLU A 148 0.36 -4.64 12.48
C GLU A 148 1.64 -3.81 12.64
N ARG A 149 2.50 -3.82 11.61
CA ARG A 149 3.72 -2.99 11.61
C ARG A 149 3.40 -1.51 11.64
N CYS A 150 2.37 -1.07 10.91
CA CYS A 150 1.96 0.33 10.86
C CYS A 150 1.33 0.81 12.18
N LEU A 151 0.74 -0.08 12.95
CA LEU A 151 0.03 0.24 14.18
C LEU A 151 0.89 0.13 15.43
N VAL A 152 2.09 -0.44 15.33
CA VAL A 152 3.01 -0.51 16.45
C VAL A 152 3.40 0.90 16.90
N ARG A 153 3.39 1.12 18.21
CA ARG A 153 3.89 2.38 18.77
C ARG A 153 5.38 2.49 18.51
N GLN A 154 5.75 3.57 17.84
CA GLN A 154 7.15 3.90 17.66
C GLN A 154 7.64 4.64 18.90
N ALA A 155 8.66 4.07 19.48
CA ALA A 155 9.30 4.67 20.64
C ALA A 155 9.96 6.01 20.30
#